data_aa9dc61e5da4a5241ef36bdc8f91095d
#
_entry.id   aa9dc61e5da4a5241ef36bdc8f91095d
#
_cell.length_a   1.000
_cell.length_b   1.000
_cell.length_c   1.000
_cell.angle_alpha   90.00
_cell.angle_beta   90.00
_cell.angle_gamma   90.00
#
_symmetry.space_group_name_H-M   'P 1'
#
loop_
_entity.id
_entity.type
_entity.pdbx_description
1 polymer ?
#
loop_
_entity_poly.entity_id
_entity_poly.type
_entity_poly.pdbx_seq_one_letter_code
_entity_poly.pdbx_strand_id
1 'polypeptide(L)'
;MMVLAIFRSRAHSLNYAEKLQAYGVPAVTVPTPKEARIGCGLCVQFDGRYYPRARAILKTVRYGSFKGFYKMDFFNGQLSLLPFQ
;
A
#
# COMPACT_ATOMS: atom_id res chain seq x y z
N MET A 1 4.44 -11.93 -4.22
CA MET A 1 3.67 -11.43 -3.08
C MET A 1 3.35 -9.97 -3.31
N MET A 2 2.08 -9.62 -3.17
CA MET A 2 1.64 -8.24 -3.32
C MET A 2 1.48 -7.58 -1.96
N VAL A 3 1.83 -6.31 -1.90
CA VAL A 3 1.76 -5.51 -0.69
C VAL A 3 0.83 -4.32 -0.94
N LEU A 4 0.05 -3.98 0.06
CA LEU A 4 -0.81 -2.80 0.04
C LEU A 4 -0.28 -1.77 1.03
N ALA A 5 -0.19 -0.52 0.58
CA ALA A 5 0.07 0.62 1.47
C ALA A 5 -1.27 1.32 1.66
N ILE A 6 -1.73 1.36 2.89
CA ILE A 6 -3.08 1.85 3.20
C ILE A 6 -2.99 3.22 3.87
N PHE A 7 -3.79 4.14 3.37
CA PHE A 7 -3.87 5.52 3.87
C PHE A 7 -5.34 5.84 4.15
N ARG A 8 -5.59 6.73 5.10
CA ARG A 8 -6.94 7.25 5.30
C ARG A 8 -7.29 8.33 4.28
N SER A 9 -6.29 9.00 3.73
CA SER A 9 -6.50 10.07 2.75
C SER A 9 -6.37 9.53 1.34
N ARG A 10 -7.40 9.71 0.52
CA ARG A 10 -7.36 9.36 -0.89
C ARG A 10 -6.23 10.11 -1.60
N ALA A 11 -6.07 11.40 -1.28
CA ALA A 11 -5.02 12.21 -1.88
C ALA A 11 -3.63 11.67 -1.56
N HIS A 12 -3.44 11.16 -0.34
CA HIS A 12 -2.16 10.56 0.05
C HIS A 12 -1.89 9.26 -0.71
N SER A 13 -2.93 8.44 -0.92
CA SER A 13 -2.78 7.22 -1.71
C SER A 13 -2.33 7.56 -3.13
N LEU A 14 -2.99 8.52 -3.76
CA LEU A 14 -2.62 8.94 -5.12
C LEU A 14 -1.21 9.51 -5.18
N ASN A 15 -0.87 10.36 -4.22
CA ASN A 15 0.45 10.98 -4.17
C ASN A 15 1.56 9.94 -3.98
N TYR A 16 1.34 8.99 -3.08
CA TYR A 16 2.34 7.96 -2.83
C TYR A 16 2.55 7.06 -4.05
N ALA A 17 1.46 6.69 -4.72
CA ALA A 17 1.56 5.87 -5.94
C ALA A 17 2.38 6.58 -7.01
N GLU A 18 2.13 7.87 -7.22
CA GLU A 18 2.89 8.66 -8.18
C GLU A 18 4.37 8.74 -7.80
N LYS A 19 4.64 8.89 -6.52
CA LYS A 19 6.00 8.97 -6.02
C LYS A 19 6.76 7.66 -6.25
N LEU A 20 6.11 6.54 -5.96
CA LEU A 20 6.70 5.23 -6.21
C LEU A 20 7.02 5.06 -7.69
N GLN A 21 6.08 5.40 -8.55
CA GLN A 21 6.28 5.29 -10.00
C GLN A 21 7.43 6.17 -10.47
N ALA A 22 7.55 7.38 -9.92
CA ALA A 22 8.62 8.30 -10.27
C ALA A 22 10.00 7.73 -9.93
N TYR A 23 10.08 6.91 -8.89
CA TYR A 23 11.33 6.27 -8.47
C TYR A 23 11.47 4.85 -9.01
N GLY A 24 10.69 4.49 -10.03
CA GLY A 24 10.85 3.22 -10.71
C GLY A 24 10.20 2.03 -10.05
N VAL A 25 9.33 2.23 -9.08
CA VAL A 25 8.58 1.15 -8.45
C VAL A 25 7.24 1.02 -9.18
N PRO A 26 6.98 -0.12 -9.84
CA PRO A 26 5.68 -0.34 -10.47
C PRO A 26 4.61 -0.43 -9.39
N ALA A 27 3.80 0.60 -9.28
CA ALA A 27 2.74 0.67 -8.28
C ALA A 27 1.46 1.14 -8.96
N VAL A 28 0.34 0.67 -8.45
CA VAL A 28 -0.98 1.06 -8.95
C VAL A 28 -1.88 1.36 -7.77
N THR A 29 -2.89 2.19 -8.01
CA THR A 29 -3.94 2.39 -7.02
C THR A 29 -5.05 1.40 -7.28
N VAL A 30 -5.55 0.79 -6.21
CA VAL A 30 -6.61 -0.21 -6.28
C VAL A 30 -7.64 0.09 -5.20
N PRO A 31 -8.87 -0.41 -5.35
CA PRO A 31 -9.85 -0.30 -4.27
C PRO A 31 -9.32 -0.98 -3.01
N THR A 32 -9.47 -0.31 -1.88
CA THR A 32 -9.06 -0.91 -0.61
C THR A 32 -9.98 -2.08 -0.29
N PRO A 33 -9.42 -3.28 -0.05
CA PRO A 33 -10.25 -4.43 0.29
C PRO A 33 -11.02 -4.17 1.58
N LYS A 34 -12.25 -4.65 1.63
CA LYS A 34 -13.07 -4.52 2.84
C LYS A 34 -12.45 -5.25 4.03
N GLU A 35 -11.64 -6.25 3.76
CA GLU A 35 -10.93 -7.00 4.81
C GLU A 35 -9.99 -6.13 5.60
N ALA A 36 -9.54 -5.01 5.02
CA ALA A 36 -8.64 -4.09 5.72
C ALA A 36 -9.31 -3.39 6.88
N ARG A 37 -10.59 -3.06 6.72
CA ARG A 37 -11.40 -2.34 7.72
C ARG A 37 -10.81 -1.00 8.15
N ILE A 38 -9.84 -0.50 7.40
CA ILE A 38 -9.17 0.78 7.66
C ILE A 38 -8.88 1.46 6.33
N GLY A 39 -8.59 2.74 6.40
CA GLY A 39 -8.20 3.49 5.22
C GLY A 39 -9.38 4.09 4.48
N CYS A 40 -9.08 4.71 3.36
CA CYS A 40 -10.08 5.22 2.44
C CYS A 40 -10.39 4.14 1.39
N GLY A 41 -11.25 4.45 0.42
CA GLY A 41 -11.62 3.49 -0.61
C GLY A 41 -10.52 3.20 -1.64
N LEU A 42 -9.35 3.79 -1.51
CA LEU A 42 -8.26 3.65 -2.47
C LEU A 42 -6.95 3.42 -1.72
N CYS A 43 -6.18 2.42 -2.13
CA CYS A 43 -4.87 2.15 -1.56
C CYS A 43 -3.86 1.89 -2.67
N VAL A 44 -2.59 1.70 -2.31
CA VAL A 44 -1.51 1.52 -3.27
C VAL A 44 -1.03 0.07 -3.20
N GLN A 45 -0.91 -0.57 -4.37
CA GLN A 45 -0.47 -1.95 -4.47
C GLN A 45 0.83 -2.02 -5.25
N PHE A 46 1.76 -2.82 -4.74
CA PHE A 46 3.04 -3.07 -5.42
C PHE A 46 3.56 -4.45 -5.04
N ASP A 47 4.51 -4.96 -5.83
CA ASP A 47 5.12 -6.26 -5.54
C ASP A 47 6.04 -6.14 -4.33
N GLY A 48 5.98 -7.12 -3.45
CA GLY A 48 6.74 -7.12 -2.20
C GLY A 48 8.25 -7.07 -2.38
N ARG A 49 8.76 -7.41 -3.57
CA ARG A 49 10.19 -7.26 -3.86
C ARG A 49 10.64 -5.81 -3.74
N TYR A 50 9.73 -4.88 -3.90
CA TYR A 50 10.03 -3.45 -3.82
C TYR A 50 9.81 -2.88 -2.42
N TYR A 51 9.47 -3.72 -1.45
CA TYR A 51 9.14 -3.23 -0.12
C TYR A 51 10.23 -2.34 0.51
N PRO A 52 11.52 -2.74 0.49
CA PRO A 52 12.55 -1.89 1.10
C PRO A 52 12.60 -0.49 0.47
N ARG A 53 12.48 -0.43 -0.86
CA ARG A 53 12.48 0.84 -1.58
C ARG A 53 11.22 1.64 -1.29
N ALA A 54 10.07 0.99 -1.30
CA ALA A 54 8.80 1.65 -1.02
C ALA A 54 8.78 2.23 0.39
N ARG A 55 9.33 1.49 1.36
CA ARG A 55 9.44 1.95 2.73
C ARG A 55 10.37 3.16 2.84
N ALA A 56 11.49 3.14 2.15
CA ALA A 56 12.42 4.26 2.14
C ALA A 56 11.78 5.51 1.56
N ILE A 57 11.02 5.34 0.47
CA ILE A 57 10.33 6.45 -0.17
C ILE A 57 9.25 7.02 0.75
N LEU A 58 8.53 6.15 1.45
CA LEU A 58 7.50 6.59 2.40
C LEU A 58 8.09 7.53 3.44
N LYS A 59 9.30 7.27 3.90
CA LYS A 59 9.95 8.07 4.95
C LYS A 59 10.36 9.45 4.47
N THR A 60 10.40 9.69 3.16
CA THR A 60 10.77 11.00 2.62
C THR A 60 9.60 11.99 2.68
N VAL A 61 8.38 11.49 2.88
CA VAL A 61 7.19 12.32 3.00
C VAL A 61 6.44 11.88 4.25
N ARG A 62 6.00 12.83 5.04
CA ARG A 62 5.24 12.52 6.25
C ARG A 62 3.75 12.48 5.92
N TYR A 63 3.27 11.30 5.55
CA TYR A 63 1.85 11.10 5.30
C TYR A 63 1.16 10.81 6.64
N GLY A 64 0.56 11.83 7.21
CA GLY A 64 -0.10 11.67 8.51
C GLY A 64 -1.23 10.64 8.52
N SER A 65 -1.77 10.31 7.36
CA SER A 65 -2.87 9.35 7.26
C SER A 65 -2.42 7.91 6.99
N PHE A 66 -1.11 7.65 6.95
CA PHE A 66 -0.60 6.30 6.66
C PHE A 66 -0.97 5.32 7.76
N LYS A 67 -1.53 4.17 7.37
CA LYS A 67 -2.00 3.16 8.31
C LYS A 67 -1.17 1.90 8.34
N GLY A 68 -0.33 1.68 7.35
CA GLY A 68 0.57 0.54 7.36
C GLY A 68 0.70 -0.13 6.02
N PHE A 69 1.71 -0.99 5.93
CA PHE A 69 1.87 -1.90 4.80
C PHE A 69 1.29 -3.24 5.20
N TYR A 70 0.58 -3.88 4.27
CA TYR A 70 -0.06 -5.16 4.51
C TYR A 70 0.25 -6.11 3.37
N LYS A 71 0.62 -7.33 3.72
CA LYS A 71 0.83 -8.39 2.76
C LYS A 71 -0.53 -9.01 2.42
N MET A 72 -0.80 -9.17 1.12
CA MET A 72 -2.00 -9.87 0.66
C MET A 72 -1.69 -11.36 0.64
N ASP A 73 -2.53 -12.13 1.30
CA ASP A 73 -2.38 -13.57 1.37
C ASP A 73 -3.73 -14.22 1.06
N PHE A 74 -3.70 -15.23 0.19
CA PHE A 74 -4.92 -15.97 -0.16
C PHE A 74 -4.80 -17.38 0.36
N PHE A 75 -5.81 -17.81 1.08
CA PHE A 75 -5.88 -19.16 1.60
C PHE A 75 -7.30 -19.68 1.44
N ASN A 76 -7.44 -20.80 0.74
CA ASN A 76 -8.74 -21.39 0.43
C ASN A 76 -9.69 -20.38 -0.23
N GLY A 77 -9.15 -19.55 -1.14
CA GLY A 77 -9.95 -18.58 -1.85
C GLY A 77 -10.32 -17.34 -1.05
N GLN A 78 -9.83 -17.22 0.18
CA GLN A 78 -10.10 -16.06 1.02
C GLN A 78 -8.89 -15.17 1.16
N LEU A 79 -9.14 -13.86 1.11
CA LEU A 79 -8.09 -12.87 1.28
C LEU A 79 -7.87 -12.58 2.76
N SER A 80 -6.60 -12.63 3.17
CA SER A 80 -6.16 -12.15 4.46
C SER A 80 -5.16 -11.04 4.26
N LEU A 81 -5.18 -10.05 5.12
CA LEU A 81 -4.20 -8.97 5.12
C LEU A 81 -3.37 -9.07 6.38
N LEU A 82 -2.06 -9.28 6.20
CA LEU A 82 -1.14 -9.42 7.30
C LEU A 82 -0.24 -8.19 7.38
N PRO A 83 -0.07 -7.60 8.57
CA PRO A 83 0.85 -6.47 8.71
C PRO A 83 2.22 -6.85 8.18
N PHE A 84 2.83 -5.95 7.43
CA PHE A 84 4.15 -6.16 6.85
C PHE A 84 5.13 -5.29 7.60
N GLN A 85 6.05 -5.93 8.26
CA GLN A 85 7.03 -5.25 9.11
C GLN A 85 8.28 -4.87 8.32
#